data_40888a22807d1257cdb979390d252bbb
#
_entry.id   40888a22807d1257cdb979390d252bbb
#
_cell.length_a   1.000
_cell.length_b   1.000
_cell.length_c   1.000
_cell.angle_alpha   90.00
_cell.angle_beta   90.00
_cell.angle_gamma   90.00
#
_symmetry.space_group_name_H-M   'P 1'
#
loop_
_entity.id
_entity.type
_entity.pdbx_description
1 polymer ?
#
loop_
_entity_poly.entity_id
_entity_poly.type
_entity_poly.pdbx_seq_one_letter_code
_entity_poly.pdbx_strand_id
1 'polypeptide(L)'
;YTGIVPILLAVLATVALPESYKWKTEKQSPEKTGAVQIFSGNHSKNLLIGSAIFGAMLIGLWAIFSWAPTWVQSISSSANVQDQRGLTMMILAGGGIIGSFFSGWIVNAMGLRKTMLLCFAGCFIMTFVVFKLNHDVTIATFIQMALLVFFFGISQGALAVYIPSLFPVNICAAATGFCFNVGRLFTGTVVFFIGALVTMLGGYGNAVFIFSFVFIIGFIVTFFSKEVKPIT
;
A
#
# COMPACT_ATOMS: atom_id res chain seq x y z
N TYR A 1 7.54 19.34 19.37
CA TYR A 1 6.13 19.57 19.75
C TYR A 1 5.14 18.76 18.92
N THR A 2 5.46 18.38 17.69
CA THR A 2 4.57 17.58 16.81
C THR A 2 4.25 16.19 17.35
N GLY A 3 5.13 15.59 18.17
CA GLY A 3 4.91 14.29 18.80
C GLY A 3 3.82 14.25 19.87
N ILE A 4 3.41 15.42 20.41
CA ILE A 4 2.36 15.52 21.43
C ILE A 4 0.97 15.31 20.81
N VAL A 5 0.77 15.74 19.56
CA VAL A 5 -0.52 15.65 18.87
C VAL A 5 -1.06 14.21 18.79
N PRO A 6 -0.27 13.20 18.36
CA PRO A 6 -0.73 11.81 18.37
C PRO A 6 -1.11 11.29 19.75
N ILE A 7 -0.40 11.70 20.81
CA ILE A 7 -0.70 11.30 22.19
C ILE A 7 -2.05 11.88 22.62
N LEU A 8 -2.29 13.17 22.37
CA LEU A 8 -3.58 13.81 22.66
C LEU A 8 -4.73 13.16 21.91
N LEU A 9 -4.53 12.83 20.61
CA LEU A 9 -5.53 12.13 19.81
C LEU A 9 -5.79 10.71 20.35
N ALA A 10 -4.77 9.99 20.80
CA ALA A 10 -4.93 8.68 21.40
C ALA A 10 -5.74 8.74 22.70
N VAL A 11 -5.44 9.69 23.59
CA VAL A 11 -6.20 9.91 24.82
C VAL A 11 -7.65 10.29 24.49
N LEU A 12 -7.87 11.19 23.54
CA LEU A 12 -9.20 11.60 23.12
C LEU A 12 -9.99 10.40 22.53
N ALA A 13 -9.35 9.56 21.75
CA ALA A 13 -9.96 8.37 21.18
C ALA A 13 -10.40 7.36 22.25
N THR A 14 -9.59 7.15 23.31
CA THR A 14 -9.94 6.22 24.40
C THR A 14 -11.12 6.72 25.23
N VAL A 15 -11.31 8.03 25.32
CA VAL A 15 -12.41 8.64 26.11
C VAL A 15 -13.68 8.81 25.27
N ALA A 16 -13.53 9.21 23.98
CA ALA A 16 -14.67 9.59 23.14
C ALA A 16 -15.26 8.44 22.33
N LEU A 17 -14.46 7.37 22.04
CA LEU A 17 -14.93 6.28 21.20
C LEU A 17 -15.46 5.11 22.04
N PRO A 18 -16.76 4.74 21.93
CA PRO A 18 -17.28 3.53 22.55
C PRO A 18 -16.69 2.29 21.88
N GLU A 19 -16.43 1.25 22.67
CA GLU A 19 -16.02 -0.06 22.15
C GLU A 19 -17.05 -0.62 21.15
N SER A 20 -16.55 -1.22 20.07
CA SER A 20 -17.40 -1.85 19.05
C SER A 20 -18.37 -2.86 19.66
N TYR A 21 -19.65 -2.75 19.30
CA TYR A 21 -20.69 -3.67 19.72
C TYR A 21 -20.36 -5.13 19.36
N LYS A 22 -19.84 -5.35 18.16
CA LYS A 22 -19.40 -6.68 17.69
C LYS A 22 -18.31 -7.28 18.59
N TRP A 23 -17.33 -6.47 19.00
CA TRP A 23 -16.27 -6.89 19.91
C TRP A 23 -16.82 -7.29 21.30
N LYS A 24 -17.74 -6.50 21.84
CA LYS A 24 -18.37 -6.82 23.15
C LYS A 24 -19.14 -8.12 23.12
N THR A 25 -19.85 -8.41 22.03
CA THR A 25 -20.64 -9.64 21.88
C THR A 25 -19.76 -10.87 21.74
N GLU A 26 -18.66 -10.80 20.97
CA GLU A 26 -17.75 -11.93 20.79
C GLU A 26 -16.81 -12.17 21.99
N LYS A 27 -16.45 -11.12 22.73
CA LYS A 27 -15.66 -11.27 23.96
C LYS A 27 -16.38 -12.14 25.03
N GLN A 28 -17.70 -12.26 24.94
CA GLN A 28 -18.51 -13.15 25.81
C GLN A 28 -18.54 -14.59 25.35
N SER A 29 -18.03 -14.91 24.15
CA SER A 29 -17.90 -16.31 23.68
C SER A 29 -16.77 -17.03 24.43
N PRO A 30 -17.01 -18.28 24.92
CA PRO A 30 -16.03 -18.99 25.73
C PRO A 30 -14.80 -19.51 24.97
N GLU A 31 -14.74 -19.37 23.66
CA GLU A 31 -13.56 -19.73 22.88
C GLU A 31 -12.45 -18.70 23.06
N LYS A 32 -11.54 -18.99 24.00
CA LYS A 32 -10.25 -18.28 24.08
C LYS A 32 -9.43 -18.58 22.84
N THR A 33 -9.50 -17.70 21.86
CA THR A 33 -8.71 -17.78 20.62
C THR A 33 -7.26 -17.46 20.95
N GLY A 34 -6.44 -18.49 21.14
CA GLY A 34 -5.00 -18.31 21.32
C GLY A 34 -4.32 -17.89 20.00
N ALA A 35 -3.18 -17.19 20.09
CA ALA A 35 -2.36 -16.80 18.94
C ALA A 35 -2.02 -17.98 17.99
N VAL A 36 -2.04 -19.21 18.49
CA VAL A 36 -1.82 -20.45 17.74
C VAL A 36 -2.91 -20.71 16.69
N GLN A 37 -4.15 -20.28 16.93
CA GLN A 37 -5.25 -20.49 15.97
C GLN A 37 -5.09 -19.69 14.68
N ILE A 38 -4.34 -18.60 14.71
CA ILE A 38 -4.04 -17.78 13.50
C ILE A 38 -3.30 -18.62 12.46
N PHE A 39 -2.45 -19.56 12.90
CA PHE A 39 -1.62 -20.40 12.03
C PHE A 39 -2.25 -21.75 11.70
N SER A 40 -3.48 -22.04 12.16
CA SER A 40 -4.12 -23.33 11.94
C SER A 40 -5.03 -23.36 10.70
N GLY A 41 -5.02 -24.46 9.96
CA GLY A 41 -5.96 -24.75 8.88
C GLY A 41 -6.03 -23.71 7.75
N ASN A 42 -7.24 -23.31 7.39
CA ASN A 42 -7.49 -22.34 6.31
C ASN A 42 -6.99 -20.92 6.60
N HIS A 43 -6.71 -20.58 7.86
CA HIS A 43 -6.23 -19.26 8.25
C HIS A 43 -4.79 -19.01 7.79
N SER A 44 -3.93 -20.04 7.79
CA SER A 44 -2.54 -19.95 7.29
C SER A 44 -2.48 -19.50 5.83
N LYS A 45 -3.40 -20.04 5.00
CA LYS A 45 -3.51 -19.65 3.59
C LYS A 45 -3.92 -18.18 3.46
N ASN A 46 -4.88 -17.72 4.23
CA ASN A 46 -5.33 -16.33 4.22
C ASN A 46 -4.25 -15.38 4.75
N LEU A 47 -3.45 -15.79 5.76
CA LEU A 47 -2.30 -15.03 6.22
C LEU A 47 -1.27 -14.83 5.11
N LEU A 48 -0.97 -15.90 4.37
CA LEU A 48 -0.02 -15.82 3.25
C LEU A 48 -0.55 -14.89 2.15
N ILE A 49 -1.81 -15.04 1.77
CA ILE A 49 -2.48 -14.20 0.76
C ILE A 49 -2.49 -12.73 1.21
N GLY A 50 -2.96 -12.44 2.42
CA GLY A 50 -3.01 -11.07 2.95
C GLY A 50 -1.64 -10.42 3.06
N SER A 51 -0.63 -11.16 3.55
CA SER A 51 0.76 -10.69 3.64
C SER A 51 1.36 -10.43 2.26
N ALA A 52 1.10 -11.29 1.28
CA ALA A 52 1.60 -11.14 -0.08
C ALA A 52 0.97 -9.94 -0.79
N ILE A 53 -0.36 -9.77 -0.69
CA ILE A 53 -1.08 -8.64 -1.31
C ILE A 53 -0.61 -7.32 -0.68
N PHE A 54 -0.57 -7.23 0.65
CA PHE A 54 -0.11 -6.03 1.34
C PHE A 54 1.37 -5.74 1.06
N GLY A 55 2.22 -6.75 1.19
CA GLY A 55 3.66 -6.62 0.95
C GLY A 55 3.97 -6.20 -0.49
N ALA A 56 3.31 -6.80 -1.48
CA ALA A 56 3.50 -6.44 -2.89
C ALA A 56 3.16 -4.96 -3.15
N MET A 57 2.03 -4.48 -2.62
CA MET A 57 1.66 -3.07 -2.77
C MET A 57 2.64 -2.14 -2.04
N LEU A 58 3.04 -2.51 -0.82
CA LEU A 58 3.91 -1.68 0.02
C LEU A 58 5.35 -1.60 -0.53
N ILE A 59 5.90 -2.71 -1.03
CA ILE A 59 7.23 -2.74 -1.67
C ILE A 59 7.25 -1.79 -2.86
N GLY A 60 6.27 -1.87 -3.75
CA GLY A 60 6.18 -1.00 -4.92
C GLY A 60 6.02 0.47 -4.53
N LEU A 61 5.15 0.77 -3.54
CA LEU A 61 4.95 2.12 -3.02
C LEU A 61 6.28 2.72 -2.52
N TRP A 62 6.94 2.03 -1.59
CA TRP A 62 8.15 2.55 -0.97
C TRP A 62 9.33 2.63 -1.94
N ALA A 63 9.41 1.71 -2.92
CA ALA A 63 10.38 1.82 -4.00
C ALA A 63 10.21 3.14 -4.77
N ILE A 64 8.97 3.51 -5.11
CA ILE A 64 8.66 4.73 -5.83
C ILE A 64 8.90 5.96 -4.95
N PHE A 65 8.35 6.01 -3.74
CA PHE A 65 8.48 7.17 -2.85
C PHE A 65 9.94 7.46 -2.48
N SER A 66 10.76 6.44 -2.28
CA SER A 66 12.16 6.60 -1.91
C SER A 66 13.02 7.11 -3.08
N TRP A 67 12.72 6.68 -4.31
CA TRP A 67 13.63 6.89 -5.42
C TRP A 67 13.12 7.85 -6.50
N ALA A 68 11.82 8.16 -6.57
CA ALA A 68 11.27 9.10 -7.53
C ALA A 68 11.90 10.50 -7.46
N PRO A 69 12.14 11.11 -6.28
CA PRO A 69 12.81 12.42 -6.22
C PRO A 69 14.25 12.39 -6.74
N THR A 70 14.97 11.29 -6.48
CA THR A 70 16.34 11.10 -6.96
C THR A 70 16.36 10.80 -8.47
N TRP A 71 15.38 10.04 -8.96
CA TRP A 71 15.21 9.81 -10.39
C TRP A 71 14.90 11.13 -11.12
N VAL A 72 13.98 11.97 -10.62
CA VAL A 72 13.70 13.30 -11.15
C VAL A 72 14.98 14.13 -11.21
N GLN A 73 15.81 14.10 -10.18
CA GLN A 73 17.10 14.77 -10.18
C GLN A 73 18.03 14.25 -11.30
N SER A 74 18.00 12.96 -11.58
CA SER A 74 18.92 12.33 -12.55
C SER A 74 18.55 12.62 -14.01
N ILE A 75 17.26 12.94 -14.30
CA ILE A 75 16.79 13.22 -15.67
C ILE A 75 16.48 14.70 -15.90
N SER A 76 16.53 15.54 -14.85
CA SER A 76 16.21 16.95 -14.97
C SER A 76 17.33 17.72 -15.66
N SER A 77 16.98 18.49 -16.68
CA SER A 77 17.83 19.49 -17.34
C SER A 77 17.68 20.90 -16.74
N SER A 78 16.83 21.07 -15.73
CA SER A 78 16.53 22.38 -15.13
C SER A 78 17.60 22.85 -14.15
N ALA A 79 17.82 24.16 -14.08
CA ALA A 79 18.66 24.79 -13.05
C ALA A 79 18.05 24.66 -11.63
N ASN A 80 16.71 24.51 -11.52
CA ASN A 80 15.99 24.44 -10.25
C ASN A 80 15.59 22.98 -9.89
N VAL A 81 16.54 22.07 -9.89
CA VAL A 81 16.31 20.65 -9.59
C VAL A 81 15.69 20.42 -8.22
N GLN A 82 16.06 21.25 -7.23
CA GLN A 82 15.56 21.09 -5.86
C GLN A 82 14.04 21.38 -5.78
N ASP A 83 13.55 22.36 -6.52
CA ASP A 83 12.12 22.68 -6.58
C ASP A 83 11.34 21.53 -7.21
N GLN A 84 11.89 20.93 -8.28
CA GLN A 84 11.27 19.77 -8.93
C GLN A 84 11.20 18.54 -8.01
N ARG A 85 12.24 18.31 -7.19
CA ARG A 85 12.22 17.26 -6.16
C ARG A 85 11.15 17.51 -5.10
N GLY A 86 11.07 18.75 -4.61
CA GLY A 86 10.04 19.17 -3.66
C GLY A 86 8.63 18.97 -4.23
N LEU A 87 8.41 19.44 -5.46
CA LEU A 87 7.14 19.28 -6.18
C LEU A 87 6.78 17.80 -6.38
N THR A 88 7.76 16.96 -6.71
CA THR A 88 7.56 15.50 -6.80
C THR A 88 6.99 14.95 -5.52
N MET A 89 7.58 15.25 -4.36
CA MET A 89 7.10 14.77 -3.07
C MET A 89 5.69 15.28 -2.73
N MET A 90 5.41 16.54 -3.06
CA MET A 90 4.06 17.10 -2.87
C MET A 90 3.02 16.39 -3.73
N ILE A 91 3.34 16.08 -4.98
CA ILE A 91 2.45 15.36 -5.91
C ILE A 91 2.24 13.92 -5.45
N LEU A 92 3.31 13.24 -5.02
CA LEU A 92 3.21 11.88 -4.51
C LEU A 92 2.31 11.82 -3.26
N ALA A 93 2.46 12.76 -2.34
CA ALA A 93 1.63 12.83 -1.14
C ALA A 93 0.17 13.22 -1.49
N GLY A 94 -0.02 14.30 -2.24
CA GLY A 94 -1.34 14.83 -2.59
C GLY A 94 -2.18 13.86 -3.41
N GLY A 95 -1.58 13.25 -4.45
CA GLY A 95 -2.26 12.26 -5.29
C GLY A 95 -2.68 11.02 -4.48
N GLY A 96 -1.84 10.58 -3.52
CA GLY A 96 -2.16 9.49 -2.62
C GLY A 96 -3.34 9.81 -1.69
N ILE A 97 -3.40 11.02 -1.13
CA ILE A 97 -4.52 11.49 -0.31
C ILE A 97 -5.82 11.49 -1.12
N ILE A 98 -5.80 12.08 -2.32
CA ILE A 98 -6.95 12.14 -3.21
C ILE A 98 -7.43 10.71 -3.55
N GLY A 99 -6.52 9.82 -3.93
CA GLY A 99 -6.86 8.42 -4.23
C GLY A 99 -7.50 7.70 -3.03
N SER A 100 -6.95 7.89 -1.84
CA SER A 100 -7.51 7.31 -0.60
C SER A 100 -8.92 7.82 -0.29
N PHE A 101 -9.19 9.10 -0.55
CA PHE A 101 -10.51 9.69 -0.37
C PHE A 101 -11.55 9.03 -1.30
N PHE A 102 -11.21 8.77 -2.55
CA PHE A 102 -12.10 8.12 -3.51
C PHE A 102 -12.22 6.60 -3.34
N SER A 103 -11.34 5.96 -2.54
CA SER A 103 -11.25 4.51 -2.42
C SER A 103 -12.58 3.85 -2.01
N GLY A 104 -13.32 4.44 -1.07
CA GLY A 104 -14.59 3.92 -0.59
C GLY A 104 -15.67 3.84 -1.69
N TRP A 105 -15.78 4.87 -2.54
CA TRP A 105 -16.75 4.87 -3.65
C TRP A 105 -16.37 3.83 -4.71
N ILE A 106 -15.09 3.71 -5.03
CA ILE A 106 -14.61 2.73 -6.02
C ILE A 106 -14.81 1.30 -5.52
N VAL A 107 -14.50 1.04 -4.25
CA VAL A 107 -14.73 -0.26 -3.62
C VAL A 107 -16.23 -0.62 -3.60
N ASN A 108 -17.09 0.33 -3.30
CA ASN A 108 -18.55 0.10 -3.31
C ASN A 108 -19.08 -0.17 -4.73
N ALA A 109 -18.52 0.48 -5.74
CA ALA A 109 -18.96 0.31 -7.13
C ALA A 109 -18.46 -1.00 -7.76
N MET A 110 -17.22 -1.41 -7.49
CA MET A 110 -16.56 -2.52 -8.18
C MET A 110 -16.34 -3.76 -7.30
N GLY A 111 -16.40 -3.63 -5.98
CA GLY A 111 -15.99 -4.65 -5.02
C GLY A 111 -14.49 -4.63 -4.70
N LEU A 112 -14.12 -5.20 -3.56
CA LEU A 112 -12.75 -5.15 -3.02
C LEU A 112 -11.71 -5.78 -3.95
N ARG A 113 -12.00 -6.99 -4.45
CA ARG A 113 -11.08 -7.75 -5.30
C ARG A 113 -10.81 -7.03 -6.63
N LYS A 114 -11.85 -6.56 -7.31
CA LYS A 114 -11.71 -5.85 -8.60
C LYS A 114 -10.96 -4.54 -8.43
N THR A 115 -11.23 -3.81 -7.34
CA THR A 115 -10.50 -2.58 -7.00
C THR A 115 -9.01 -2.86 -6.81
N MET A 116 -8.65 -3.91 -6.10
CA MET A 116 -7.23 -4.29 -5.92
C MET A 116 -6.55 -4.68 -7.22
N LEU A 117 -7.25 -5.46 -8.10
CA LEU A 117 -6.73 -5.80 -9.43
C LEU A 117 -6.50 -4.54 -10.28
N LEU A 118 -7.44 -3.60 -10.27
CA LEU A 118 -7.30 -2.31 -10.94
C LEU A 118 -6.09 -1.54 -10.43
N CYS A 119 -5.92 -1.48 -9.09
CA CYS A 119 -4.79 -0.78 -8.48
C CYS A 119 -3.45 -1.41 -8.85
N PHE A 120 -3.32 -2.73 -8.79
CA PHE A 120 -2.09 -3.41 -9.20
C PHE A 120 -1.75 -3.19 -10.67
N ALA A 121 -2.74 -3.35 -11.57
CA ALA A 121 -2.55 -3.11 -13.00
C ALA A 121 -2.21 -1.64 -13.27
N GLY A 122 -2.95 -0.70 -12.67
CA GLY A 122 -2.74 0.74 -12.82
C GLY A 122 -1.35 1.17 -12.32
N CYS A 123 -0.93 0.68 -11.14
CA CYS A 123 0.41 0.96 -10.60
C CYS A 123 1.51 0.41 -11.51
N PHE A 124 1.38 -0.81 -12.02
CA PHE A 124 2.38 -1.39 -12.92
C PHE A 124 2.50 -0.60 -14.24
N ILE A 125 1.35 -0.32 -14.90
CA ILE A 125 1.30 0.41 -16.16
C ILE A 125 1.85 1.83 -15.98
N MET A 126 1.40 2.54 -14.94
CA MET A 126 1.85 3.90 -14.68
C MET A 126 3.32 3.96 -14.28
N THR A 127 3.85 2.96 -13.58
CA THR A 127 5.28 2.88 -13.30
C THR A 127 6.09 2.72 -14.60
N PHE A 128 5.62 1.90 -15.53
CA PHE A 128 6.23 1.82 -16.86
C PHE A 128 6.22 3.16 -17.58
N VAL A 129 5.05 3.82 -17.65
CA VAL A 129 4.88 5.10 -18.32
C VAL A 129 5.80 6.16 -17.70
N VAL A 130 5.82 6.30 -16.39
CA VAL A 130 6.61 7.31 -15.68
C VAL A 130 8.11 7.07 -15.89
N PHE A 131 8.60 5.88 -15.58
CA PHE A 131 10.04 5.63 -15.44
C PHE A 131 10.73 5.14 -16.70
N LYS A 132 9.98 4.71 -17.74
CA LYS A 132 10.57 4.22 -18.99
C LYS A 132 10.32 5.12 -20.18
N LEU A 133 9.25 5.91 -20.20
CA LEU A 133 8.92 6.74 -21.33
C LEU A 133 9.37 8.21 -21.20
N ASN A 134 9.66 8.66 -19.97
CA ASN A 134 10.12 10.03 -19.75
C ASN A 134 11.65 10.07 -19.68
N HIS A 135 12.22 10.99 -20.46
CA HIS A 135 13.65 11.28 -20.52
C HIS A 135 13.99 12.67 -19.97
N ASP A 136 12.99 13.48 -19.67
CA ASP A 136 13.10 14.77 -19.01
C ASP A 136 11.88 15.02 -18.11
N VAL A 137 12.00 16.00 -17.21
CA VAL A 137 10.93 16.37 -16.28
C VAL A 137 10.03 17.42 -16.92
N THR A 138 8.81 17.02 -17.25
CA THR A 138 7.79 17.87 -17.85
C THR A 138 6.53 17.90 -17.00
N ILE A 139 5.58 18.78 -17.33
CA ILE A 139 4.25 18.78 -16.69
C ILE A 139 3.56 17.43 -16.88
N ALA A 140 3.74 16.77 -18.04
CA ALA A 140 3.19 15.44 -18.28
C ALA A 140 3.76 14.39 -17.29
N THR A 141 5.05 14.46 -16.96
CA THR A 141 5.69 13.58 -15.97
C THR A 141 5.03 13.73 -14.60
N PHE A 142 4.74 14.94 -14.17
CA PHE A 142 4.06 15.19 -12.89
C PHE A 142 2.60 14.70 -12.88
N ILE A 143 1.86 14.87 -14.00
CA ILE A 143 0.50 14.33 -14.12
C ILE A 143 0.52 12.79 -14.06
N GLN A 144 1.45 12.15 -14.74
CA GLN A 144 1.62 10.71 -14.72
C GLN A 144 1.97 10.19 -13.30
N MET A 145 2.83 10.91 -12.57
CA MET A 145 3.13 10.60 -11.17
C MET A 145 1.89 10.76 -10.28
N ALA A 146 1.10 11.81 -10.47
CA ALA A 146 -0.14 12.01 -9.74
C ALA A 146 -1.12 10.85 -9.97
N LEU A 147 -1.26 10.37 -11.22
CA LEU A 147 -2.08 9.20 -11.55
C LEU A 147 -1.54 7.90 -10.92
N LEU A 148 -0.23 7.72 -10.92
CA LEU A 148 0.40 6.55 -10.29
C LEU A 148 0.03 6.48 -8.81
N VAL A 149 0.25 7.57 -8.07
CA VAL A 149 -0.03 7.59 -6.63
C VAL A 149 -1.53 7.69 -6.30
N PHE A 150 -2.36 8.10 -7.24
CA PHE A 150 -3.81 7.99 -7.11
C PHE A 150 -4.25 6.52 -7.00
N PHE A 151 -3.72 5.62 -7.86
CA PHE A 151 -3.97 4.17 -7.72
C PHE A 151 -3.42 3.62 -6.41
N PHE A 152 -2.27 4.09 -5.93
CA PHE A 152 -1.78 3.73 -4.60
C PHE A 152 -2.73 4.16 -3.50
N GLY A 153 -3.22 5.39 -3.55
CA GLY A 153 -4.17 5.91 -2.58
C GLY A 153 -5.43 5.05 -2.50
N ILE A 154 -6.02 4.72 -3.65
CA ILE A 154 -7.18 3.81 -3.72
C ILE A 154 -6.83 2.46 -3.07
N SER A 155 -5.67 1.90 -3.35
CA SER A 155 -5.25 0.61 -2.82
C SER A 155 -5.12 0.61 -1.30
N GLN A 156 -4.66 1.71 -0.68
CA GLN A 156 -4.52 1.81 0.78
C GLN A 156 -5.87 1.73 1.49
N GLY A 157 -6.88 2.45 0.98
CA GLY A 157 -8.24 2.37 1.51
C GLY A 157 -8.86 0.99 1.28
N ALA A 158 -8.67 0.40 0.10
CA ALA A 158 -9.15 -0.95 -0.19
C ALA A 158 -8.49 -2.02 0.70
N LEU A 159 -7.17 -1.95 0.92
CA LEU A 159 -6.41 -2.87 1.78
C LEU A 159 -6.85 -2.83 3.24
N ALA A 160 -7.20 -1.64 3.73
CA ALA A 160 -7.69 -1.46 5.11
C ALA A 160 -8.99 -2.25 5.37
N VAL A 161 -9.77 -2.53 4.34
CA VAL A 161 -10.99 -3.34 4.42
C VAL A 161 -10.76 -4.77 3.96
N TYR A 162 -9.98 -4.98 2.89
CA TYR A 162 -9.78 -6.28 2.28
C TYR A 162 -9.07 -7.27 3.20
N ILE A 163 -7.98 -6.86 3.85
CA ILE A 163 -7.19 -7.77 4.70
C ILE A 163 -7.97 -8.22 5.93
N PRO A 164 -8.60 -7.34 6.73
CA PRO A 164 -9.47 -7.77 7.82
C PRO A 164 -10.59 -8.71 7.38
N SER A 165 -11.17 -8.49 6.21
CA SER A 165 -12.27 -9.31 5.69
C SER A 165 -11.88 -10.74 5.30
N LEU A 166 -10.58 -11.06 5.25
CA LEU A 166 -10.09 -12.45 5.04
C LEU A 166 -10.23 -13.33 6.28
N PHE A 167 -10.50 -12.74 7.46
CA PHE A 167 -10.45 -13.42 8.74
C PHE A 167 -11.76 -13.27 9.51
N PRO A 168 -12.13 -14.31 10.30
CA PRO A 168 -13.25 -14.19 11.23
C PRO A 168 -12.94 -13.17 12.33
N VAL A 169 -13.99 -12.55 12.88
CA VAL A 169 -13.90 -11.40 13.80
C VAL A 169 -13.02 -11.67 15.02
N ASN A 170 -13.07 -12.89 15.57
CA ASN A 170 -12.31 -13.30 16.77
C ASN A 170 -10.77 -13.24 16.60
N ILE A 171 -10.25 -13.46 15.39
CA ILE A 171 -8.79 -13.41 15.09
C ILE A 171 -8.41 -12.24 14.16
N CYS A 172 -9.38 -11.50 13.68
CA CYS A 172 -9.22 -10.48 12.64
C CYS A 172 -8.11 -9.47 12.98
N ALA A 173 -8.13 -8.88 14.18
CA ALA A 173 -7.16 -7.87 14.59
C ALA A 173 -5.71 -8.41 14.61
N ALA A 174 -5.51 -9.59 15.19
CA ALA A 174 -4.20 -10.22 15.29
C ALA A 174 -3.69 -10.68 13.92
N ALA A 175 -4.55 -11.28 13.09
CA ALA A 175 -4.21 -11.73 11.74
C ALA A 175 -3.89 -10.55 10.81
N THR A 176 -4.67 -9.47 10.86
CA THR A 176 -4.41 -8.24 10.11
C THR A 176 -3.08 -7.61 10.53
N GLY A 177 -2.84 -7.50 11.84
CA GLY A 177 -1.57 -7.01 12.37
C GLY A 177 -0.38 -7.85 11.90
N PHE A 178 -0.53 -9.18 11.87
CA PHE A 178 0.48 -10.09 11.34
C PHE A 178 0.76 -9.82 9.85
N CYS A 179 -0.28 -9.76 9.01
CA CYS A 179 -0.13 -9.49 7.57
C CYS A 179 0.59 -8.17 7.31
N PHE A 180 0.23 -7.11 8.05
CA PHE A 180 0.86 -5.79 7.90
C PHE A 180 2.32 -5.78 8.34
N ASN A 181 2.65 -6.44 9.44
CA ASN A 181 4.03 -6.47 9.94
C ASN A 181 4.94 -7.35 9.07
N VAL A 182 4.46 -8.50 8.60
CA VAL A 182 5.19 -9.33 7.64
C VAL A 182 5.45 -8.55 6.34
N GLY A 183 4.42 -7.90 5.79
CA GLY A 183 4.58 -7.06 4.60
C GLY A 183 5.60 -5.94 4.79
N ARG A 184 5.59 -5.25 5.94
CA ARG A 184 6.56 -4.19 6.29
C ARG A 184 7.99 -4.72 6.42
N LEU A 185 8.17 -5.89 7.04
CA LEU A 185 9.48 -6.53 7.19
C LEU A 185 10.11 -6.80 5.82
N PHE A 186 9.34 -7.41 4.91
CA PHE A 186 9.81 -7.64 3.54
C PHE A 186 10.09 -6.33 2.81
N THR A 187 9.22 -5.33 2.95
CA THR A 187 9.41 -4.02 2.33
C THR A 187 10.70 -3.35 2.79
N GLY A 188 10.95 -3.30 4.09
CA GLY A 188 12.16 -2.70 4.64
C GLY A 188 13.42 -3.37 4.11
N THR A 189 13.43 -4.70 4.04
CA THR A 189 14.55 -5.47 3.50
C THR A 189 14.75 -5.19 2.01
N VAL A 190 13.70 -5.27 1.20
CA VAL A 190 13.79 -5.11 -0.27
C VAL A 190 14.18 -3.70 -0.65
N VAL A 191 13.54 -2.68 -0.05
CA VAL A 191 13.83 -1.26 -0.37
C VAL A 191 15.27 -0.87 -0.03
N PHE A 192 15.85 -1.47 1.01
CA PHE A 192 17.27 -1.29 1.34
C PHE A 192 18.21 -1.72 0.20
N PHE A 193 17.89 -2.82 -0.49
CA PHE A 193 18.71 -3.34 -1.59
C PHE A 193 18.54 -2.58 -2.90
N ILE A 194 17.46 -1.78 -3.09
CA ILE A 194 17.26 -1.02 -4.35
C ILE A 194 18.45 -0.10 -4.63
N GLY A 195 18.96 0.60 -3.61
CA GLY A 195 20.11 1.48 -3.75
C GLY A 195 21.35 0.79 -4.29
N ALA A 196 21.63 -0.44 -3.82
CA ALA A 196 22.74 -1.24 -4.30
C ALA A 196 22.55 -1.72 -5.75
N LEU A 197 21.32 -1.91 -6.18
CA LEU A 197 20.98 -2.41 -7.52
C LEU A 197 20.90 -1.31 -8.58
N VAL A 198 20.78 -0.04 -8.20
CA VAL A 198 20.67 1.09 -9.16
C VAL A 198 21.83 1.12 -10.14
N THR A 199 23.07 0.92 -9.66
CA THR A 199 24.26 0.89 -10.50
C THR A 199 24.29 -0.30 -11.45
N MET A 200 23.84 -1.47 -10.98
CA MET A 200 23.81 -2.71 -11.77
C MET A 200 22.70 -2.68 -12.83
N LEU A 201 21.61 -1.96 -12.58
CA LEU A 201 20.43 -1.92 -13.44
C LEU A 201 20.43 -0.71 -14.41
N GLY A 202 21.49 0.07 -14.43
CA GLY A 202 21.66 1.19 -15.36
C GLY A 202 20.83 2.42 -15.01
N GLY A 203 20.62 2.68 -13.71
CA GLY A 203 20.00 3.91 -13.20
C GLY A 203 18.70 3.71 -12.41
N TYR A 204 18.26 4.80 -11.78
CA TYR A 204 17.11 4.81 -10.88
C TYR A 204 15.80 4.40 -11.56
N GLY A 205 15.53 4.88 -12.77
CA GLY A 205 14.31 4.54 -13.51
C GLY A 205 14.21 3.05 -13.83
N ASN A 206 15.31 2.43 -14.24
CA ASN A 206 15.36 0.99 -14.49
C ASN A 206 15.16 0.19 -13.21
N ALA A 207 15.80 0.59 -12.12
CA ALA A 207 15.67 -0.09 -10.84
C ALA A 207 14.21 -0.05 -10.34
N VAL A 208 13.58 1.12 -10.30
CA VAL A 208 12.18 1.27 -9.88
C VAL A 208 11.24 0.47 -10.78
N PHE A 209 11.47 0.48 -12.09
CA PHE A 209 10.66 -0.30 -13.02
C PHE A 209 10.81 -1.82 -12.78
N ILE A 210 12.01 -2.34 -12.56
CA ILE A 210 12.21 -3.76 -12.25
C ILE A 210 11.50 -4.13 -10.95
N PHE A 211 11.58 -3.29 -9.91
CA PHE A 211 10.83 -3.53 -8.69
C PHE A 211 9.30 -3.48 -8.87
N SER A 212 8.80 -2.78 -9.89
CA SER A 212 7.36 -2.74 -10.17
C SER A 212 6.77 -4.09 -10.57
N PHE A 213 7.59 -5.07 -10.96
CA PHE A 213 7.11 -6.44 -11.21
C PHE A 213 6.49 -7.08 -9.97
N VAL A 214 6.75 -6.56 -8.78
CA VAL A 214 6.05 -6.97 -7.55
C VAL A 214 4.53 -6.73 -7.65
N PHE A 215 4.09 -5.73 -8.42
CA PHE A 215 2.67 -5.50 -8.66
C PHE A 215 2.02 -6.62 -9.47
N ILE A 216 2.76 -7.25 -10.38
CA ILE A 216 2.28 -8.43 -11.11
C ILE A 216 2.08 -9.59 -10.13
N ILE A 217 3.00 -9.79 -9.18
CA ILE A 217 2.85 -10.81 -8.14
C ILE A 217 1.59 -10.53 -7.32
N GLY A 218 1.40 -9.28 -6.86
CA GLY A 218 0.21 -8.86 -6.13
C GLY A 218 -1.08 -9.04 -6.95
N PHE A 219 -1.04 -8.73 -8.24
CA PHE A 219 -2.15 -8.95 -9.17
C PHE A 219 -2.52 -10.43 -9.26
N ILE A 220 -1.54 -11.31 -9.50
CA ILE A 220 -1.75 -12.75 -9.61
C ILE A 220 -2.33 -13.31 -8.31
N VAL A 221 -1.75 -12.98 -7.15
CA VAL A 221 -2.26 -13.44 -5.85
C VAL A 221 -3.69 -12.97 -5.62
N THR A 222 -3.99 -11.72 -5.95
CA THR A 222 -5.34 -11.15 -5.82
C THR A 222 -6.31 -11.82 -6.80
N PHE A 223 -5.87 -12.13 -8.02
CA PHE A 223 -6.70 -12.79 -9.03
C PHE A 223 -7.15 -14.18 -8.59
N PHE A 224 -6.28 -14.95 -7.95
CA PHE A 224 -6.61 -16.29 -7.44
C PHE A 224 -7.20 -16.28 -6.02
N SER A 225 -7.27 -15.12 -5.35
CA SER A 225 -7.91 -15.00 -4.05
C SER A 225 -9.44 -15.03 -4.17
N LYS A 226 -10.10 -15.43 -3.08
CA LYS A 226 -11.57 -15.42 -3.02
C LYS A 226 -12.08 -13.98 -2.97
N GLU A 227 -13.22 -13.75 -3.59
CA GLU A 227 -13.95 -12.49 -3.42
C GLU A 227 -14.46 -12.41 -1.98
N VAL A 228 -14.14 -11.31 -1.31
CA VAL A 228 -14.50 -11.08 0.09
C VAL A 228 -15.50 -9.93 0.13
N LYS A 229 -16.62 -10.14 0.81
CA LYS A 229 -17.58 -9.07 1.05
C LYS A 229 -17.08 -8.20 2.20
N PRO A 230 -17.26 -6.86 2.13
CA PRO A 230 -16.94 -5.99 3.25
C PRO A 230 -17.67 -6.45 4.51
N ILE A 231 -17.01 -6.36 5.66
CA ILE A 231 -17.64 -6.60 6.95
C ILE A 231 -18.58 -5.43 7.21
N THR A 232 -19.86 -5.60 6.89
CA THR A 232 -20.93 -4.64 7.20
C THR A 232 -21.35 -4.70 8.66
#